data_d2a548f128964c98aaae0d845ba40321
#
_entry.id   d2a548f128964c98aaae0d845ba40321
#
_cell.length_a   1.000
_cell.length_b   1.000
_cell.length_c   1.000
_cell.angle_alpha   90.00
_cell.angle_beta   90.00
_cell.angle_gamma   90.00
#
_symmetry.space_group_name_H-M   'P 1'
#
loop_
_entity.id
_entity.type
_entity.pdbx_description
1 polymer ?
#
loop_
_entity_poly.entity_id
_entity_poly.type
_entity_poly.pdbx_seq_one_letter_code
_entity_poly.pdbx_strand_id
1 'polypeptide(L)'
;MAKDRLAELDVVIARFARERKWGKYHKPKNLAMAMVKEAAEVVEIFQWLTPAECEKLDAAKRAHLAEELADTFVYLRKIAAHYGIDLVEAAHDKMRKNALKYPVALNRGKINKRR
;
A
#
# COMPACT_ATOMS: atom_id res chain seq x y z
N MET A 1 10.94 10.85 -22.90
CA MET A 1 9.85 10.95 -21.92
C MET A 1 9.99 9.86 -20.87
N ALA A 2 9.78 10.21 -19.62
CA ALA A 2 9.75 9.22 -18.56
C ALA A 2 8.56 8.26 -18.75
N LYS A 3 8.80 6.98 -18.57
CA LYS A 3 7.74 5.98 -18.62
C LYS A 3 6.87 6.09 -17.37
N ASP A 4 5.57 5.95 -17.53
CA ASP A 4 4.67 5.86 -16.41
C ASP A 4 4.70 4.43 -15.85
N ARG A 5 5.53 4.23 -14.85
CA ARG A 5 5.76 2.93 -14.22
C ARG A 5 4.50 2.36 -13.57
N LEU A 6 3.66 3.22 -13.00
CA LEU A 6 2.40 2.78 -12.38
C LEU A 6 1.42 2.30 -13.45
N ALA A 7 1.28 3.02 -14.55
CA ALA A 7 0.43 2.62 -15.65
C ALA A 7 0.90 1.29 -16.26
N GLU A 8 2.20 1.11 -16.43
CA GLU A 8 2.77 -0.14 -16.93
C GLU A 8 2.47 -1.30 -15.99
N LEU A 9 2.61 -1.09 -14.68
CA LEU A 9 2.30 -2.10 -13.67
C LEU A 9 0.82 -2.47 -13.70
N ASP A 10 -0.07 -1.48 -13.82
CA ASP A 10 -1.51 -1.72 -13.89
C ASP A 10 -1.89 -2.63 -15.08
N VAL A 11 -1.20 -2.46 -16.22
CA VAL A 11 -1.40 -3.34 -17.39
C VAL A 11 -0.99 -4.78 -17.07
N VAL A 12 0.15 -4.96 -16.42
CA VAL A 12 0.63 -6.30 -16.01
C VAL A 12 -0.33 -6.96 -15.03
N ILE A 13 -0.79 -6.21 -14.03
CA ILE A 13 -1.74 -6.70 -13.02
C ILE A 13 -3.06 -7.12 -13.68
N ALA A 14 -3.61 -6.28 -14.55
CA ALA A 14 -4.87 -6.56 -15.24
C ALA A 14 -4.75 -7.80 -16.14
N ARG A 15 -3.66 -7.92 -16.87
CA ARG A 15 -3.40 -9.07 -17.74
C ARG A 15 -3.32 -10.37 -16.93
N PHE A 16 -2.60 -10.36 -15.83
CA PHE A 16 -2.44 -11.51 -14.95
C PHE A 16 -3.80 -12.05 -14.49
N ALA A 17 -4.69 -11.17 -14.04
CA ALA A 17 -6.02 -11.54 -13.59
C ALA A 17 -6.90 -12.01 -14.75
N ARG A 18 -6.82 -11.34 -15.90
CA ARG A 18 -7.61 -11.67 -17.09
C ARG A 18 -7.26 -13.05 -17.64
N GLU A 19 -5.97 -13.36 -17.73
CA GLU A 19 -5.51 -14.67 -18.24
C GLU A 19 -6.02 -15.81 -17.36
N ARG A 20 -6.22 -15.58 -16.08
CA ARG A 20 -6.71 -16.55 -15.11
C ARG A 20 -8.22 -16.49 -14.89
N LYS A 21 -8.90 -15.57 -15.55
CA LYS A 21 -10.35 -15.36 -15.42
C LYS A 21 -10.75 -15.10 -13.96
N TRP A 22 -9.95 -14.30 -13.25
CA TRP A 22 -10.17 -13.98 -11.84
C TRP A 22 -11.07 -12.76 -11.61
N GLY A 23 -11.53 -12.11 -12.66
CA GLY A 23 -12.40 -10.93 -12.53
C GLY A 23 -13.61 -11.16 -11.63
N LYS A 24 -14.18 -12.36 -11.66
CA LYS A 24 -15.34 -12.74 -10.83
C LYS A 24 -15.01 -12.75 -9.33
N TYR A 25 -13.74 -12.92 -8.97
CA TYR A 25 -13.27 -12.91 -7.58
C TYR A 25 -12.75 -11.54 -7.15
N HIS A 26 -12.37 -10.67 -8.10
CA HIS A 26 -11.75 -9.38 -7.84
C HIS A 26 -12.77 -8.25 -7.78
N LYS A 27 -13.84 -8.44 -7.00
CA LYS A 27 -14.80 -7.40 -6.70
C LYS A 27 -14.28 -6.54 -5.54
N PRO A 28 -14.70 -5.26 -5.42
CA PRO A 28 -14.13 -4.34 -4.45
C PRO A 28 -14.07 -4.85 -3.01
N LYS A 29 -15.12 -5.46 -2.53
CA LYS A 29 -15.14 -6.04 -1.17
C LYS A 29 -14.07 -7.12 -1.00
N ASN A 30 -13.96 -8.03 -1.98
CA ASN A 30 -12.98 -9.10 -1.94
C ASN A 30 -11.56 -8.56 -2.04
N LEU A 31 -11.33 -7.56 -2.88
CA LEU A 31 -10.04 -6.90 -3.01
C LEU A 31 -9.63 -6.21 -1.71
N ALA A 32 -10.57 -5.54 -1.04
CA ALA A 32 -10.30 -4.89 0.24
C ALA A 32 -9.94 -5.90 1.33
N MET A 33 -10.65 -7.02 1.38
CA MET A 33 -10.36 -8.10 2.34
C MET A 33 -9.01 -8.74 2.07
N ALA A 34 -8.69 -8.98 0.80
CA ALA A 34 -7.37 -9.53 0.40
C ALA A 34 -6.24 -8.56 0.75
N MET A 35 -6.45 -7.27 0.55
CA MET A 35 -5.47 -6.24 0.89
C MET A 35 -5.16 -6.24 2.39
N VAL A 36 -6.19 -6.35 3.24
CA VAL A 36 -5.99 -6.41 4.70
C VAL A 36 -5.22 -7.66 5.09
N LYS A 37 -5.52 -8.80 4.46
CA LYS A 37 -4.80 -10.05 4.72
C LYS A 37 -3.30 -9.88 4.39
N GLU A 38 -2.98 -9.32 3.23
CA GLU A 38 -1.58 -9.10 2.84
C GLU A 38 -0.89 -8.09 3.76
N ALA A 39 -1.59 -7.03 4.17
CA ALA A 39 -1.07 -6.08 5.13
C ALA A 39 -0.78 -6.74 6.49
N ALA A 40 -1.63 -7.68 6.92
CA ALA A 40 -1.40 -8.45 8.13
C ALA A 40 -0.13 -9.31 8.03
N GLU A 41 0.17 -9.84 6.85
CA GLU A 41 1.40 -10.60 6.63
C GLU A 41 2.66 -9.73 6.77
N VAL A 42 2.56 -8.44 6.48
CA VAL A 42 3.63 -7.48 6.79
C VAL A 42 3.85 -7.40 8.31
N VAL A 43 2.77 -7.33 9.08
CA VAL A 43 2.85 -7.30 10.55
C VAL A 43 3.51 -8.57 11.08
N GLU A 44 3.20 -9.73 10.50
CA GLU A 44 3.78 -11.01 10.92
C GLU A 44 5.31 -11.04 10.86
N ILE A 45 5.90 -10.31 9.94
CA ILE A 45 7.37 -10.22 9.82
C ILE A 45 7.97 -9.56 11.06
N PHE A 46 7.30 -8.55 11.62
CA PHE A 46 7.81 -7.72 12.70
C PHE A 46 7.32 -8.09 14.09
N GLN A 47 6.17 -8.76 14.21
CA GLN A 47 5.42 -8.89 15.46
C GLN A 47 6.20 -9.50 16.63
N TRP A 48 7.18 -10.38 16.34
CA TRP A 48 7.98 -11.03 17.36
C TRP A 48 9.41 -10.46 17.49
N LEU A 49 9.70 -9.41 16.73
CA LEU A 49 11.01 -8.76 16.75
C LEU A 49 10.98 -7.55 17.69
N THR A 50 12.11 -7.30 18.35
CA THR A 50 12.29 -6.04 19.08
C THR A 50 12.46 -4.89 18.09
N PRO A 51 12.23 -3.62 18.49
CA PRO A 51 12.48 -2.49 17.62
C PRO A 51 13.91 -2.47 17.04
N ALA A 52 14.90 -2.84 17.83
CA ALA A 52 16.30 -2.91 17.36
C ALA A 52 16.48 -3.98 16.28
N GLU A 53 15.86 -5.14 16.43
CA GLU A 53 15.89 -6.21 15.43
C GLU A 53 15.19 -5.81 14.15
N CYS A 54 14.11 -5.02 14.23
CA CYS A 54 13.41 -4.51 13.05
C CYS A 54 14.26 -3.57 12.20
N GLU A 55 15.21 -2.85 12.82
CA GLU A 55 16.09 -1.92 12.11
C GLU A 55 17.07 -2.62 11.17
N LYS A 56 17.44 -3.87 11.46
CA LYS A 56 18.41 -4.64 10.68
C LYS A 56 17.87 -6.02 10.34
N LEU A 57 16.96 -6.08 9.41
CA LEU A 57 16.43 -7.35 8.93
C LEU A 57 17.52 -8.13 8.18
N ASP A 58 17.56 -9.44 8.39
CA ASP A 58 18.39 -10.29 7.55
C ASP A 58 17.87 -10.32 6.11
N ALA A 59 18.68 -10.83 5.19
CA ALA A 59 18.34 -10.83 3.76
C ALA A 59 17.03 -11.58 3.46
N ALA A 60 16.78 -12.69 4.16
CA ALA A 60 15.58 -13.49 3.96
C ALA A 60 14.32 -12.71 4.39
N LYS A 61 14.35 -12.08 5.56
CA LYS A 61 13.21 -11.28 6.06
C LYS A 61 13.00 -10.05 5.19
N ARG A 62 14.07 -9.41 4.74
CA ARG A 62 13.98 -8.25 3.84
C ARG A 62 13.30 -8.63 2.51
N ALA A 63 13.68 -9.76 1.94
CA ALA A 63 13.08 -10.27 0.71
C ALA A 63 11.60 -10.59 0.91
N HIS A 64 11.26 -11.24 2.02
CA HIS A 64 9.88 -11.55 2.37
C HIS A 64 9.05 -10.27 2.56
N LEU A 65 9.61 -9.28 3.25
CA LEU A 65 8.96 -7.98 3.42
C LEU A 65 8.65 -7.32 2.06
N ALA A 66 9.62 -7.35 1.13
CA ALA A 66 9.42 -6.79 -0.20
C ALA A 66 8.25 -7.47 -0.93
N GLU A 67 8.14 -8.79 -0.84
CA GLU A 67 7.04 -9.54 -1.45
C GLU A 67 5.69 -9.18 -0.84
N GLU A 68 5.60 -9.09 0.48
CA GLU A 68 4.34 -8.77 1.16
C GLU A 68 3.91 -7.33 0.92
N LEU A 69 4.86 -6.40 0.87
CA LEU A 69 4.57 -5.02 0.47
C LEU A 69 4.08 -4.95 -0.97
N ALA A 70 4.69 -5.73 -1.86
CA ALA A 70 4.26 -5.81 -3.26
C ALA A 70 2.84 -6.35 -3.38
N ASP A 71 2.50 -7.41 -2.66
CA ASP A 71 1.15 -7.98 -2.68
C ASP A 71 0.11 -6.99 -2.18
N THR A 72 0.42 -6.27 -1.09
CA THR A 72 -0.45 -5.23 -0.55
C THR A 72 -0.66 -4.12 -1.59
N PHE A 73 0.42 -3.70 -2.23
CA PHE A 73 0.41 -2.65 -3.25
C PHE A 73 -0.43 -3.07 -4.47
N VAL A 74 -0.31 -4.32 -4.91
CA VAL A 74 -1.09 -4.83 -6.05
C VAL A 74 -2.59 -4.73 -5.77
N TYR A 75 -3.06 -5.17 -4.61
CA TYR A 75 -4.48 -5.05 -4.27
C TYR A 75 -4.93 -3.60 -4.15
N LEU A 76 -4.09 -2.74 -3.58
CA LEU A 76 -4.35 -1.30 -3.50
C LEU A 76 -4.54 -0.71 -4.91
N ARG A 77 -3.64 -1.05 -5.84
CA ARG A 77 -3.73 -0.60 -7.23
C ARG A 77 -4.99 -1.10 -7.92
N LYS A 78 -5.39 -2.35 -7.68
CA LYS A 78 -6.62 -2.93 -8.26
C LYS A 78 -7.86 -2.19 -7.78
N ILE A 79 -7.93 -1.85 -6.51
CA ILE A 79 -9.07 -1.09 -5.96
C ILE A 79 -9.12 0.30 -6.61
N ALA A 80 -8.00 0.98 -6.66
CA ALA A 80 -7.91 2.30 -7.28
C ALA A 80 -8.32 2.27 -8.75
N ALA A 81 -7.83 1.29 -9.50
CA ALA A 81 -8.16 1.12 -10.92
C ALA A 81 -9.66 0.86 -11.12
N HIS A 82 -10.27 0.08 -10.23
CA HIS A 82 -11.70 -0.21 -10.32
C HIS A 82 -12.57 1.05 -10.28
N TYR A 83 -12.15 2.05 -9.49
CA TYR A 83 -12.89 3.30 -9.32
C TYR A 83 -12.31 4.47 -10.12
N GLY A 84 -11.28 4.23 -10.92
CA GLY A 84 -10.63 5.31 -11.68
C GLY A 84 -9.95 6.34 -10.80
N ILE A 85 -9.43 5.93 -9.64
CA ILE A 85 -8.75 6.81 -8.71
C ILE A 85 -7.26 6.89 -9.04
N ASP A 86 -6.77 8.12 -9.27
CA ASP A 86 -5.35 8.39 -9.38
C ASP A 86 -4.77 8.46 -7.96
N LEU A 87 -4.10 7.37 -7.53
CA LEU A 87 -3.57 7.27 -6.17
C LEU A 87 -2.48 8.29 -5.85
N VAL A 88 -1.66 8.64 -6.84
CA VAL A 88 -0.59 9.63 -6.62
C VAL A 88 -1.22 10.98 -6.32
N GLU A 89 -2.19 11.39 -7.13
CA GLU A 89 -2.91 12.64 -6.93
C GLU A 89 -3.68 12.64 -5.61
N ALA A 90 -4.39 11.55 -5.33
CA ALA A 90 -5.12 11.39 -4.07
C ALA A 90 -4.19 11.49 -2.86
N ALA A 91 -3.00 10.92 -2.94
CA ALA A 91 -2.00 10.99 -1.88
C ALA A 91 -1.51 12.42 -1.67
N HIS A 92 -1.21 13.15 -2.76
CA HIS A 92 -0.82 14.56 -2.66
C HIS A 92 -1.91 15.39 -2.01
N ASP A 93 -3.16 15.20 -2.42
CA ASP A 93 -4.31 15.91 -1.83
C ASP A 93 -4.44 15.58 -0.35
N LYS A 94 -4.28 14.31 0.00
CA LYS A 94 -4.38 13.88 1.41
C LYS A 94 -3.26 14.47 2.25
N MET A 95 -2.06 14.56 1.71
CA MET A 95 -0.94 15.17 2.44
C MET A 95 -1.19 16.66 2.72
N ARG A 96 -1.82 17.38 1.78
CA ARG A 96 -2.23 18.77 2.02
C ARG A 96 -3.24 18.86 3.18
N LYS A 97 -4.22 17.95 3.21
CA LYS A 97 -5.20 17.87 4.29
C LYS A 97 -4.54 17.50 5.62
N ASN A 98 -3.59 16.59 5.59
CA ASN A 98 -2.85 16.15 6.78
C ASN A 98 -2.01 17.30 7.36
N ALA A 99 -1.43 18.15 6.52
CA ALA A 99 -0.69 19.32 6.98
C ALA A 99 -1.57 20.28 7.76
N LEU A 100 -2.84 20.44 7.36
CA LEU A 100 -3.81 21.23 8.09
C LEU A 100 -4.25 20.56 9.38
N LYS A 101 -4.42 19.23 9.34
CA LYS A 101 -4.87 18.42 10.48
C LYS A 101 -3.81 18.29 11.56
N TYR A 102 -2.53 18.25 11.15
CA TYR A 102 -1.37 18.12 12.03
C TYR A 102 -0.41 19.30 11.82
N PRO A 103 -0.75 20.51 12.29
CA PRO A 103 0.12 21.67 12.12
C PRO A 103 1.50 21.44 12.74
N VAL A 104 2.56 21.88 12.07
CA VAL A 104 3.94 21.71 12.54
C VAL A 104 4.12 22.25 13.96
N ALA A 105 3.59 23.45 14.22
CA ALA A 105 3.73 24.10 15.54
C ALA A 105 3.19 23.25 16.70
N LEU A 106 2.17 22.41 16.44
CA LEU A 106 1.54 21.58 17.47
C LEU A 106 2.09 20.15 17.50
N ASN A 107 2.89 19.76 16.53
CA ASN A 107 3.23 18.34 16.30
C ASN A 107 4.73 18.03 16.25
N ARG A 108 5.60 18.97 16.59
CA ARG A 108 7.04 18.65 16.66
C ARG A 108 7.28 17.65 17.77
N GLY A 109 7.67 16.43 17.39
CA GLY A 109 7.94 15.36 18.33
C GLY A 109 6.73 14.77 19.03
N LYS A 110 5.52 15.10 18.58
CA LYS A 110 4.26 14.58 19.17
C LYS A 110 3.17 14.54 18.10
N ILE A 111 2.05 13.91 18.42
CA ILE A 111 0.91 13.81 17.51
C ILE A 111 -0.29 14.53 18.15
N ASN A 112 -0.70 15.67 17.58
CA ASN A 112 -1.86 16.43 17.99
C ASN A 112 -2.75 16.73 16.79
N LYS A 113 -3.89 16.04 16.69
CA LYS A 113 -4.88 16.34 15.67
C LYS A 113 -5.53 17.69 15.95
N ARG A 114 -5.64 18.51 14.91
CA ARG A 114 -6.48 19.69 14.95
C ARG A 114 -7.94 19.24 14.81
N ARG A 115 -8.75 19.68 15.74
CA ARG A 115 -10.19 19.41 15.69
C ARG A 115 -10.93 20.46 14.90
#